data_78d2855da2ec6479af6e0a1dd0847f67
#
_entry.id   78d2855da2ec6479af6e0a1dd0847f67
#
_cell.length_a   1.000
_cell.length_b   1.000
_cell.length_c   1.000
_cell.angle_alpha   90.00
_cell.angle_beta   90.00
_cell.angle_gamma   90.00
#
_symmetry.space_group_name_H-M   'P 1'
#
loop_
_entity.id
_entity.type
_entity.pdbx_description
1 polymer ?
#
loop_
_entity_poly.entity_id
_entity_poly.type
_entity_poly.pdbx_seq_one_letter_code
_entity_poly.pdbx_strand_id
1 'polypeptide(L)'
;EYRRQRQMCIRDSLWMWSEFMVRWLHVVAGIAWIGSSFYFIALDLSLKPGKQLPDNAHGEAWQVHGGGFYNMVKYLVAPARMPDELTWFKWEAYTTWLSGFALLTIIYYAGAGLYMIDAEILDLEPWQAVALSIGGIAGGWIAYDALCRGPLGRDTRGLVIAGFAFIVFLAWGYAEIFSARGAFVQIGVTIGTIMVANVAMVIIPGQKKVV
;
A
#
# COMPACT_ATOMS: atom_id res chain seq x y z
N GLU A 1 12.15 -5.61 -44.17
CA GLU A 1 11.33 -4.49 -43.65
C GLU A 1 10.02 -4.99 -43.06
N TYR A 2 9.20 -5.77 -43.75
CA TYR A 2 7.92 -6.33 -43.27
C TYR A 2 8.06 -7.16 -42.00
N ARG A 3 9.09 -8.00 -41.83
CA ARG A 3 9.36 -8.75 -40.61
C ARG A 3 9.69 -7.84 -39.42
N ARG A 4 10.43 -6.76 -39.61
CA ARG A 4 10.73 -5.79 -38.56
C ARG A 4 9.49 -5.03 -38.09
N GLN A 5 8.65 -4.57 -39.03
CA GLN A 5 7.39 -3.93 -38.74
C GLN A 5 6.45 -4.86 -37.96
N ARG A 6 6.30 -6.11 -38.37
CA ARG A 6 5.46 -7.09 -37.67
C ARG A 6 5.94 -7.37 -36.25
N GLN A 7 7.28 -7.51 -36.07
CA GLN A 7 7.85 -7.70 -34.73
C GLN A 7 7.64 -6.47 -33.84
N MET A 8 7.75 -5.27 -34.39
CA MET A 8 7.49 -4.02 -33.67
C MET A 8 6.03 -3.93 -33.22
N CYS A 9 5.07 -4.18 -34.13
CA CYS A 9 3.64 -4.18 -33.79
C CYS A 9 3.28 -5.22 -32.73
N ILE A 10 3.87 -6.44 -32.78
CA ILE A 10 3.63 -7.48 -31.78
C ILE A 10 4.17 -7.04 -30.42
N ARG A 11 5.40 -6.51 -30.39
CA ARG A 11 6.02 -6.02 -29.16
C ARG A 11 5.21 -4.89 -28.52
N ASP A 12 4.76 -3.93 -29.31
CA ASP A 12 3.98 -2.80 -28.83
C ASP A 12 2.61 -3.24 -28.32
N SER A 13 1.99 -4.21 -29.00
CA SER A 13 0.74 -4.82 -28.52
C SER A 13 0.92 -5.55 -27.20
N LEU A 14 1.99 -6.36 -27.06
CA LEU A 14 2.29 -7.06 -25.81
C LEU A 14 2.55 -6.09 -24.65
N TRP A 15 3.26 -4.98 -24.94
CA TRP A 15 3.50 -3.94 -23.94
C TRP A 15 2.21 -3.29 -23.46
N MET A 16 1.34 -2.86 -24.37
CA MET A 16 0.05 -2.27 -24.04
C MET A 16 -0.84 -3.23 -23.23
N TRP A 17 -0.88 -4.51 -23.63
CA TRP A 17 -1.64 -5.52 -22.89
C TRP A 17 -1.06 -5.77 -21.50
N SER A 18 0.25 -5.80 -21.35
CA SER A 18 0.93 -5.95 -20.07
C SER A 18 0.61 -4.77 -19.14
N GLU A 19 0.69 -3.54 -19.63
CA GLU A 19 0.32 -2.35 -18.90
C GLU A 19 -1.16 -2.40 -18.45
N PHE A 20 -2.06 -2.75 -19.37
CA PHE A 20 -3.50 -2.86 -19.06
C PHE A 20 -3.76 -3.91 -17.97
N MET A 21 -3.20 -5.12 -18.10
CA MET A 21 -3.41 -6.21 -17.16
C MET A 21 -2.85 -5.89 -15.77
N VAL A 22 -1.65 -5.31 -15.69
CA VAL A 22 -1.04 -4.95 -14.41
C VAL A 22 -1.80 -3.78 -13.77
N ARG A 23 -2.28 -2.82 -14.54
CA ARG A 23 -3.14 -1.72 -14.07
C ARG A 23 -4.45 -2.26 -13.49
N TRP A 24 -5.10 -3.18 -14.20
CA TRP A 24 -6.31 -3.83 -13.73
C TRP A 24 -6.06 -4.61 -12.43
N LEU A 25 -4.99 -5.41 -12.38
CA LEU A 25 -4.59 -6.15 -11.18
C LEU A 25 -4.35 -5.21 -9.99
N HIS A 26 -3.64 -4.08 -10.22
CA HIS A 26 -3.37 -3.11 -9.16
C HIS A 26 -4.64 -2.49 -8.60
N VAL A 27 -5.58 -2.12 -9.45
CA VAL A 27 -6.88 -1.58 -9.01
C VAL A 27 -7.67 -2.61 -8.21
N VAL A 28 -7.76 -3.86 -8.69
CA VAL A 28 -8.47 -4.94 -7.98
C VAL A 28 -7.82 -5.25 -6.64
N ALA A 29 -6.49 -5.35 -6.60
CA ALA A 29 -5.76 -5.59 -5.36
C ALA A 29 -5.93 -4.44 -4.35
N GLY A 30 -5.90 -3.19 -4.83
CA GLY A 30 -6.14 -2.00 -4.00
C GLY A 30 -7.56 -1.97 -3.43
N ILE A 31 -8.56 -2.32 -4.24
CA ILE A 31 -9.95 -2.45 -3.78
C ILE A 31 -10.07 -3.55 -2.72
N ALA A 32 -9.42 -4.70 -2.91
CA ALA A 32 -9.44 -5.78 -1.94
C ALA A 32 -8.80 -5.34 -0.61
N TRP A 33 -7.67 -4.63 -0.65
CA TRP A 33 -6.99 -4.13 0.54
C TRP A 33 -7.83 -3.09 1.30
N ILE A 34 -8.32 -2.06 0.61
CA ILE A 34 -9.14 -1.04 1.25
C ILE A 34 -10.48 -1.64 1.74
N GLY A 35 -11.05 -2.56 0.96
CA GLY A 35 -12.30 -3.24 1.27
C GLY A 35 -12.20 -4.09 2.54
N SER A 36 -11.13 -4.87 2.71
CA SER A 36 -10.90 -5.65 3.94
C SER A 36 -10.71 -4.74 5.15
N SER A 37 -10.01 -3.61 5.00
CA SER A 37 -9.82 -2.62 6.07
C SER A 37 -11.15 -2.01 6.54
N PHE A 38 -11.98 -1.56 5.61
CA PHE A 38 -13.32 -1.04 5.92
C PHE A 38 -14.26 -2.11 6.46
N TYR A 39 -14.13 -3.35 5.99
CA TYR A 39 -14.90 -4.46 6.54
C TYR A 39 -14.63 -4.66 8.03
N PHE A 40 -13.37 -4.67 8.47
CA PHE A 40 -13.04 -4.80 9.89
C PHE A 40 -13.47 -3.60 10.72
N ILE A 41 -13.45 -2.38 10.16
CA ILE A 41 -14.02 -1.20 10.83
C ILE A 41 -15.53 -1.37 11.02
N ALA A 42 -16.26 -1.76 9.98
CA ALA A 42 -17.71 -2.00 10.04
C ALA A 42 -18.05 -3.14 11.01
N LEU A 43 -17.23 -4.21 11.01
CA LEU A 43 -17.36 -5.32 11.95
C LEU A 43 -17.21 -4.84 13.40
N ASP A 44 -16.17 -4.08 13.71
CA ASP A 44 -15.93 -3.53 15.05
C ASP A 44 -17.07 -2.62 15.54
N LEU A 45 -17.62 -1.81 14.66
CA LEU A 45 -18.76 -0.94 14.95
C LEU A 45 -20.08 -1.72 15.13
N SER A 46 -20.17 -2.93 14.59
CA SER A 46 -21.38 -3.78 14.68
C SER A 46 -21.37 -4.74 15.85
N LEU A 47 -20.29 -4.83 16.61
CA LEU A 47 -20.17 -5.73 17.76
C LEU A 47 -21.21 -5.39 18.85
N LYS A 48 -21.86 -6.43 19.35
CA LYS A 48 -22.86 -6.32 20.45
C LYS A 48 -22.53 -7.30 21.57
N PRO A 49 -22.86 -6.98 22.80
CA PRO A 49 -22.85 -7.96 23.89
C PRO A 49 -23.80 -9.12 23.55
N GLY A 50 -23.30 -10.34 23.56
CA GLY A 50 -24.10 -11.55 23.33
C GLY A 50 -24.49 -12.20 24.66
N LYS A 51 -25.62 -12.96 24.67
CA LYS A 51 -26.06 -13.68 25.84
C LYS A 51 -25.28 -14.95 26.16
N GLN A 52 -24.56 -15.49 25.18
CA GLN A 52 -23.81 -16.75 25.25
C GLN A 52 -22.42 -16.59 24.67
N LEU A 53 -21.76 -15.48 24.99
CA LEU A 53 -20.38 -15.25 24.55
C LEU A 53 -19.43 -16.20 25.30
N PRO A 54 -18.38 -16.71 24.60
CA PRO A 54 -17.29 -17.41 25.27
C PRO A 54 -16.59 -16.50 26.28
N ASP A 55 -15.91 -17.12 27.27
CA ASP A 55 -15.14 -16.40 28.27
C ASP A 55 -14.11 -15.46 27.61
N ASN A 56 -14.00 -14.24 28.13
CA ASN A 56 -13.12 -13.19 27.64
C ASN A 56 -13.43 -12.64 26.25
N ALA A 57 -14.57 -12.98 25.65
CA ALA A 57 -15.02 -12.34 24.41
C ALA A 57 -15.49 -10.91 24.66
N HIS A 58 -15.10 -9.97 23.80
CA HIS A 58 -15.49 -8.57 23.87
C HIS A 58 -16.89 -8.32 23.33
N GLY A 59 -17.27 -9.07 22.29
CA GLY A 59 -18.57 -8.93 21.63
C GLY A 59 -18.69 -9.85 20.41
N GLU A 60 -19.88 -9.93 19.87
CA GLU A 60 -20.18 -10.68 18.66
C GLU A 60 -20.92 -9.84 17.62
N ALA A 61 -20.76 -10.19 16.35
CA ALA A 61 -21.53 -9.66 15.25
C ALA A 61 -22.05 -10.80 14.37
N TRP A 62 -23.35 -10.81 14.15
CA TRP A 62 -24.00 -11.73 13.21
C TRP A 62 -24.15 -11.09 11.84
N GLN A 63 -23.73 -11.77 10.81
CA GLN A 63 -23.75 -11.31 9.43
C GLN A 63 -24.41 -12.33 8.52
N VAL A 64 -25.01 -11.85 7.43
CA VAL A 64 -25.59 -12.68 6.39
C VAL A 64 -24.91 -12.34 5.06
N HIS A 65 -24.36 -13.34 4.40
CA HIS A 65 -23.79 -13.17 3.06
C HIS A 65 -23.93 -14.47 2.25
N GLY A 66 -24.34 -14.35 0.99
CA GLY A 66 -24.46 -15.49 0.08
C GLY A 66 -25.40 -16.60 0.58
N GLY A 67 -26.43 -16.27 1.37
CA GLY A 67 -27.36 -17.24 1.97
C GLY A 67 -26.82 -17.93 3.24
N GLY A 68 -25.61 -17.62 3.69
CA GLY A 68 -25.03 -18.13 4.92
C GLY A 68 -25.10 -17.13 6.07
N PHE A 69 -25.14 -17.67 7.30
CA PHE A 69 -25.06 -16.89 8.53
C PHE A 69 -23.67 -17.03 9.13
N TYR A 70 -23.06 -15.90 9.47
CA TYR A 70 -21.72 -15.83 10.04
C TYR A 70 -21.78 -15.19 11.41
N ASN A 71 -21.21 -15.85 12.42
CA ASN A 71 -21.02 -15.28 13.74
C ASN A 71 -19.53 -14.97 13.93
N MET A 72 -19.21 -13.70 14.09
CA MET A 72 -17.86 -13.22 14.34
C MET A 72 -17.75 -12.78 15.79
N VAL A 73 -16.89 -13.47 16.55
CA VAL A 73 -16.59 -13.16 17.94
C VAL A 73 -15.25 -12.49 18.07
N LYS A 74 -15.20 -11.32 18.69
CA LYS A 74 -13.95 -10.57 18.91
C LYS A 74 -13.42 -10.80 20.33
N TYR A 75 -12.14 -11.12 20.42
CA TYR A 75 -11.38 -11.18 21.66
C TYR A 75 -10.36 -10.04 21.69
N LEU A 76 -10.14 -9.42 22.85
CA LEU A 76 -9.11 -8.39 23.06
C LEU A 76 -7.78 -8.99 23.49
N VAL A 77 -7.79 -10.21 24.01
CA VAL A 77 -6.63 -11.01 24.36
C VAL A 77 -6.81 -12.41 23.77
N ALA A 78 -5.72 -13.11 23.50
CA ALA A 78 -5.79 -14.46 22.96
C ALA A 78 -6.66 -15.36 23.85
N PRO A 79 -7.66 -16.08 23.29
CA PRO A 79 -8.45 -17.03 24.06
C PRO A 79 -7.59 -18.23 24.48
N ALA A 80 -8.02 -18.93 25.54
CA ALA A 80 -7.28 -20.07 26.10
C ALA A 80 -7.07 -21.22 25.10
N ARG A 81 -7.89 -21.28 24.05
CA ARG A 81 -7.76 -22.24 22.93
C ARG A 81 -7.80 -21.46 21.62
N MET A 82 -6.65 -21.42 20.97
CA MET A 82 -6.51 -20.88 19.61
C MET A 82 -6.51 -22.01 18.58
N PRO A 83 -7.08 -21.81 17.38
CA PRO A 83 -6.91 -22.76 16.28
C PRO A 83 -5.45 -22.77 15.82
N ASP A 84 -5.01 -23.93 15.29
CA ASP A 84 -3.65 -24.09 14.76
C ASP A 84 -3.40 -23.21 13.53
N GLU A 85 -4.46 -22.95 12.75
CA GLU A 85 -4.41 -22.12 11.55
C GLU A 85 -5.13 -20.79 11.75
N LEU A 86 -4.39 -19.70 11.52
CA LEU A 86 -4.91 -18.33 11.55
C LEU A 86 -4.78 -17.69 10.18
N THR A 87 -5.84 -17.03 9.73
CA THR A 87 -5.82 -16.22 8.50
C THR A 87 -5.22 -14.85 8.77
N TRP A 88 -4.16 -14.52 8.05
CA TRP A 88 -3.45 -13.24 8.16
C TRP A 88 -3.80 -12.36 6.95
N PHE A 89 -4.43 -11.22 7.17
CA PHE A 89 -4.76 -10.22 6.16
C PHE A 89 -3.51 -9.41 5.79
N LYS A 90 -2.69 -9.95 4.90
CA LYS A 90 -1.43 -9.34 4.44
C LYS A 90 -1.24 -9.37 2.93
N TRP A 91 -1.82 -10.38 2.26
CA TRP A 91 -1.62 -10.57 0.83
C TRP A 91 -2.29 -9.49 0.00
N GLU A 92 -3.38 -8.91 0.46
CA GLU A 92 -4.07 -7.78 -0.14
C GLU A 92 -3.11 -6.57 -0.25
N ALA A 93 -2.43 -6.24 0.85
CA ALA A 93 -1.44 -5.17 0.89
C ALA A 93 -0.21 -5.50 0.01
N TYR A 94 0.32 -6.72 0.11
CA TYR A 94 1.51 -7.13 -0.66
C TYR A 94 1.23 -7.15 -2.15
N THR A 95 0.10 -7.71 -2.59
CA THR A 95 -0.27 -7.75 -4.01
C THR A 95 -0.51 -6.35 -4.56
N THR A 96 -1.10 -5.46 -3.76
CA THR A 96 -1.26 -4.05 -4.13
C THR A 96 0.10 -3.39 -4.36
N TRP A 97 1.05 -3.57 -3.47
CA TRP A 97 2.37 -2.98 -3.64
C TRP A 97 3.15 -3.59 -4.80
N LEU A 98 3.16 -4.92 -4.94
CA LEU A 98 3.85 -5.61 -6.03
C LEU A 98 3.32 -5.19 -7.40
N SER A 99 2.00 -5.13 -7.56
CA SER A 99 1.38 -4.68 -8.82
C SER A 99 1.61 -3.19 -9.07
N GLY A 100 1.59 -2.36 -8.02
CA GLY A 100 1.91 -0.93 -8.12
C GLY A 100 3.35 -0.68 -8.48
N PHE A 101 4.31 -1.42 -7.92
CA PHE A 101 5.71 -1.33 -8.27
C PHE A 101 5.99 -1.83 -9.69
N ALA A 102 5.28 -2.88 -10.13
CA ALA A 102 5.32 -3.33 -11.52
C ALA A 102 4.81 -2.23 -12.47
N LEU A 103 3.71 -1.55 -12.15
CA LEU A 103 3.22 -0.40 -12.93
C LEU A 103 4.21 0.76 -12.96
N LEU A 104 4.81 1.10 -11.83
CA LEU A 104 5.84 2.13 -11.75
C LEU A 104 6.99 1.80 -12.70
N THR A 105 7.43 0.54 -12.71
CA THR A 105 8.52 0.08 -13.57
C THR A 105 8.12 0.12 -15.04
N ILE A 106 6.96 -0.42 -15.39
CA ILE A 106 6.50 -0.53 -16.79
C ILE A 106 6.25 0.85 -17.39
N ILE A 107 5.62 1.76 -16.65
CA ILE A 107 5.18 3.05 -17.20
C ILE A 107 6.24 4.13 -16.96
N TYR A 108 6.69 4.29 -15.72
CA TYR A 108 7.51 5.43 -15.35
C TYR A 108 9.00 5.16 -15.48
N TYR A 109 9.51 4.00 -15.10
CA TYR A 109 10.93 3.73 -15.22
C TYR A 109 11.34 3.41 -16.66
N ALA A 110 10.53 2.60 -17.37
CA ALA A 110 10.79 2.35 -18.80
C ALA A 110 10.52 3.58 -19.67
N GLY A 111 9.65 4.49 -19.24
CA GLY A 111 9.32 5.74 -19.91
C GLY A 111 9.79 7.00 -19.17
N ALA A 112 10.92 6.93 -18.45
CA ALA A 112 11.35 8.00 -17.54
C ALA A 112 11.50 9.36 -18.24
N GLY A 113 12.10 9.40 -19.42
CA GLY A 113 12.25 10.62 -20.19
C GLY A 113 10.93 11.28 -20.62
N LEU A 114 9.84 10.50 -20.72
CA LEU A 114 8.54 11.00 -21.13
C LEU A 114 7.64 11.38 -19.94
N TYR A 115 7.75 10.66 -18.83
CA TYR A 115 6.78 10.76 -17.74
C TYR A 115 7.33 11.30 -16.44
N MET A 116 8.66 11.25 -16.23
CA MET A 116 9.27 11.67 -14.98
C MET A 116 10.08 12.95 -15.12
N ILE A 117 10.71 13.19 -16.27
CA ILE A 117 11.66 14.27 -16.46
C ILE A 117 10.94 15.48 -17.06
N ASP A 118 11.31 16.66 -16.56
CA ASP A 118 10.96 17.96 -17.11
C ASP A 118 12.24 18.83 -17.04
N ALA A 119 12.81 19.10 -18.21
CA ALA A 119 14.06 19.85 -18.31
C ALA A 119 13.96 21.31 -17.84
N GLU A 120 12.73 21.86 -17.76
CA GLU A 120 12.51 23.20 -17.20
C GLU A 120 12.62 23.22 -15.67
N ILE A 121 12.35 22.05 -15.02
CA ILE A 121 12.48 21.89 -13.56
C ILE A 121 13.88 21.41 -13.22
N LEU A 122 14.27 20.25 -13.75
CA LEU A 122 15.58 19.65 -13.53
C LEU A 122 15.95 18.75 -14.71
N ASP A 123 17.01 19.10 -15.42
CA ASP A 123 17.51 18.32 -16.55
C ASP A 123 18.23 17.06 -16.03
N LEU A 124 17.56 15.93 -16.11
CA LEU A 124 18.01 14.64 -15.61
C LEU A 124 18.16 13.62 -16.73
N GLU A 125 19.18 12.80 -16.62
CA GLU A 125 19.23 11.55 -17.38
C GLU A 125 18.19 10.54 -16.85
N PRO A 126 17.59 9.67 -17.69
CA PRO A 126 16.58 8.71 -17.27
C PRO A 126 16.98 7.84 -16.06
N TRP A 127 18.22 7.39 -16.01
CA TRP A 127 18.72 6.59 -14.89
C TRP A 127 18.82 7.40 -13.57
N GLN A 128 19.08 8.71 -13.64
CA GLN A 128 19.13 9.59 -12.48
C GLN A 128 17.72 9.77 -11.90
N ALA A 129 16.73 10.00 -12.77
CA ALA A 129 15.33 10.09 -12.34
C ALA A 129 14.86 8.80 -11.65
N VAL A 130 15.22 7.63 -12.18
CA VAL A 130 14.92 6.33 -11.55
C VAL A 130 15.64 6.19 -10.21
N ALA A 131 16.92 6.54 -10.13
CA ALA A 131 17.70 6.46 -8.89
C ALA A 131 17.13 7.39 -7.79
N LEU A 132 16.75 8.63 -8.16
CA LEU A 132 16.11 9.59 -7.25
C LEU A 132 14.74 9.09 -6.79
N SER A 133 13.96 8.47 -7.66
CA SER A 133 12.68 7.85 -7.31
C SER A 133 12.88 6.73 -6.27
N ILE A 134 13.75 5.78 -6.53
CA ILE A 134 14.04 4.67 -5.60
C ILE A 134 14.58 5.20 -4.27
N GLY A 135 15.51 6.16 -4.32
CA GLY A 135 16.07 6.81 -3.14
C GLY A 135 15.02 7.56 -2.33
N GLY A 136 14.12 8.28 -2.99
CA GLY A 136 13.02 9.00 -2.36
C GLY A 136 12.00 8.07 -1.70
N ILE A 137 11.64 6.96 -2.36
CA ILE A 137 10.74 5.94 -1.80
C ILE A 137 11.37 5.29 -0.55
N ALA A 138 12.62 4.85 -0.64
CA ALA A 138 13.35 4.23 0.47
C ALA A 138 13.58 5.23 1.61
N GLY A 139 14.03 6.43 1.29
CA GLY A 139 14.21 7.52 2.26
C GLY A 139 12.92 7.92 2.95
N GLY A 140 11.82 7.98 2.20
CA GLY A 140 10.48 8.24 2.73
C GLY A 140 10.06 7.21 3.78
N TRP A 141 10.27 5.92 3.51
CA TRP A 141 10.02 4.87 4.50
C TRP A 141 10.91 5.00 5.74
N ILE A 142 12.22 5.18 5.55
CA ILE A 142 13.17 5.31 6.67
C ILE A 142 12.84 6.51 7.55
N ALA A 143 12.52 7.66 6.94
CA ALA A 143 12.16 8.88 7.67
C ALA A 143 10.85 8.69 8.45
N TYR A 144 9.82 8.05 7.85
CA TYR A 144 8.58 7.73 8.54
C TYR A 144 8.80 6.77 9.72
N ASP A 145 9.57 5.69 9.53
CA ASP A 145 9.88 4.73 10.60
C ASP A 145 10.63 5.41 11.76
N ALA A 146 11.60 6.26 11.45
CA ALA A 146 12.31 7.07 12.45
C ALA A 146 11.37 8.03 13.20
N LEU A 147 10.44 8.69 12.49
CA LEU A 147 9.43 9.55 13.10
C LEU A 147 8.54 8.79 14.10
N CYS A 148 8.10 7.58 13.72
CA CYS A 148 7.26 6.72 14.57
C CYS A 148 8.01 6.17 15.79
N ARG A 149 9.30 5.87 15.66
CA ARG A 149 10.14 5.37 16.77
C ARG A 149 10.64 6.48 17.69
N GLY A 150 10.60 7.72 17.19
CA GLY A 150 11.03 8.90 17.93
C GLY A 150 10.04 9.32 19.04
N PRO A 151 10.34 10.40 19.76
CA PRO A 151 9.47 10.93 20.82
C PRO A 151 8.04 11.24 20.35
N LEU A 152 7.90 11.71 19.10
CA LEU A 152 6.61 12.03 18.48
C LEU A 152 5.70 10.80 18.30
N GLY A 153 6.27 9.59 18.16
CA GLY A 153 5.49 8.36 18.06
C GLY A 153 4.65 8.02 19.31
N ARG A 154 4.95 8.65 20.44
CA ARG A 154 4.20 8.50 21.71
C ARG A 154 3.02 9.47 21.82
N ASP A 155 3.02 10.53 21.03
CA ASP A 155 1.95 11.53 20.99
C ASP A 155 1.22 11.44 19.64
N THR A 156 0.00 10.92 19.67
CA THR A 156 -0.82 10.75 18.46
C THR A 156 -1.05 12.07 17.72
N ARG A 157 -1.27 13.16 18.44
CA ARG A 157 -1.52 14.47 17.80
C ARG A 157 -0.26 15.03 17.15
N GLY A 158 0.86 14.96 17.87
CA GLY A 158 2.16 15.36 17.35
C GLY A 158 2.56 14.53 16.12
N LEU A 159 2.33 13.22 16.18
CA LEU A 159 2.61 12.32 15.05
C LEU A 159 1.77 12.64 13.80
N VAL A 160 0.47 12.95 13.97
CA VAL A 160 -0.41 13.33 12.85
C VAL A 160 0.06 14.64 12.21
N ILE A 161 0.38 15.66 13.01
CA ILE A 161 0.87 16.96 12.51
C ILE A 161 2.21 16.79 11.79
N ALA A 162 3.16 16.08 12.41
CA ALA A 162 4.47 15.84 11.83
C ALA A 162 4.39 14.96 10.57
N GLY A 163 3.53 13.97 10.56
CA GLY A 163 3.27 13.12 9.39
C GLY A 163 2.66 13.90 8.22
N PHE A 164 1.73 14.81 8.50
CA PHE A 164 1.17 15.69 7.47
C PHE A 164 2.23 16.63 6.92
N ALA A 165 3.00 17.29 7.79
CA ALA A 165 4.12 18.17 7.39
C ALA A 165 5.16 17.41 6.55
N PHE A 166 5.45 16.15 6.92
CA PHE A 166 6.33 15.28 6.15
C PHE A 166 5.80 14.97 4.74
N ILE A 167 4.49 14.69 4.60
CA ILE A 167 3.87 14.48 3.27
C ILE A 167 3.96 15.76 2.43
N VAL A 168 3.70 16.93 3.02
CA VAL A 168 3.83 18.22 2.33
C VAL A 168 5.27 18.47 1.88
N PHE A 169 6.24 18.15 2.73
CA PHE A 169 7.66 18.26 2.41
C PHE A 169 8.06 17.32 1.25
N LEU A 170 7.60 16.07 1.26
CA LEU A 170 7.80 15.13 0.16
C LEU A 170 7.17 15.64 -1.14
N ALA A 171 5.95 16.16 -1.06
CA ALA A 171 5.25 16.70 -2.23
C ALA A 171 6.01 17.86 -2.86
N TRP A 172 6.47 18.79 -2.04
CA TRP A 172 7.31 19.90 -2.47
C TRP A 172 8.63 19.39 -3.07
N GLY A 173 9.35 18.51 -2.37
CA GLY A 173 10.64 18.00 -2.84
C GLY A 173 10.52 17.23 -4.16
N TYR A 174 9.47 16.42 -4.35
CA TYR A 174 9.24 15.76 -5.63
C TYR A 174 8.85 16.72 -6.76
N ALA A 175 8.13 17.80 -6.45
CA ALA A 175 7.81 18.81 -7.44
C ALA A 175 9.03 19.61 -7.94
N GLU A 176 10.09 19.72 -7.13
CA GLU A 176 11.38 20.34 -7.51
C GLU A 176 12.30 19.40 -8.32
N ILE A 177 11.94 18.12 -8.44
CA ILE A 177 12.78 17.09 -9.07
C ILE A 177 12.16 16.55 -10.35
N PHE A 178 10.86 16.27 -10.31
CA PHE A 178 10.15 15.56 -11.36
C PHE A 178 9.13 16.42 -12.08
N SER A 179 8.74 16.01 -13.28
CA SER A 179 7.57 16.56 -13.95
C SER A 179 6.35 16.54 -13.03
N ALA A 180 5.36 17.40 -13.24
CA ALA A 180 4.14 17.45 -12.42
C ALA A 180 3.47 16.08 -12.29
N ARG A 181 3.40 15.31 -13.38
CA ARG A 181 2.87 13.94 -13.39
C ARG A 181 3.76 12.97 -12.60
N GLY A 182 5.06 13.07 -12.78
CA GLY A 182 6.06 12.27 -12.05
C GLY A 182 5.97 12.52 -10.55
N ALA A 183 5.99 13.78 -10.13
CA ALA A 183 5.90 14.19 -8.74
C ALA A 183 4.63 13.65 -8.05
N PHE A 184 3.47 13.83 -8.70
CA PHE A 184 2.19 13.32 -8.16
C PHE A 184 2.21 11.82 -7.93
N VAL A 185 2.75 11.05 -8.89
CA VAL A 185 2.85 9.58 -8.76
C VAL A 185 3.84 9.19 -7.67
N GLN A 186 4.99 9.88 -7.57
CA GLN A 186 6.00 9.58 -6.55
C GLN A 186 5.49 9.78 -5.13
N ILE A 187 4.63 10.77 -4.88
CA ILE A 187 3.97 10.94 -3.58
C ILE A 187 3.12 9.69 -3.27
N GLY A 188 2.26 9.27 -4.20
CA GLY A 188 1.39 8.11 -4.02
C GLY A 188 2.18 6.81 -3.81
N VAL A 189 3.24 6.59 -4.59
CA VAL A 189 4.11 5.41 -4.46
C VAL A 189 4.83 5.40 -3.12
N THR A 190 5.33 6.53 -2.67
CA THR A 190 6.04 6.65 -1.38
C THR A 190 5.08 6.37 -0.21
N ILE A 191 3.89 6.97 -0.20
CA ILE A 191 2.87 6.73 0.83
C ILE A 191 2.43 5.26 0.81
N GLY A 192 2.14 4.69 -0.37
CA GLY A 192 1.77 3.28 -0.52
C GLY A 192 2.88 2.34 -0.02
N THR A 193 4.14 2.66 -0.30
CA THR A 193 5.30 1.89 0.20
C THR A 193 5.42 1.99 1.72
N ILE A 194 5.25 3.18 2.31
CA ILE A 194 5.23 3.37 3.76
C ILE A 194 4.14 2.49 4.39
N MET A 195 2.94 2.50 3.85
CA MET A 195 1.82 1.70 4.36
C MET A 195 2.12 0.20 4.31
N VAL A 196 2.58 -0.32 3.17
CA VAL A 196 2.85 -1.76 3.00
C VAL A 196 4.08 -2.20 3.79
N ALA A 197 5.14 -1.39 3.83
CA ALA A 197 6.30 -1.67 4.66
C ALA A 197 5.93 -1.73 6.15
N ASN A 198 5.01 -0.88 6.61
CA ASN A 198 4.46 -0.93 7.96
C ASN A 198 3.70 -2.24 8.22
N VAL A 199 2.86 -2.69 7.27
CA VAL A 199 2.20 -4.00 7.36
C VAL A 199 3.24 -5.11 7.49
N ALA A 200 4.26 -5.13 6.62
CA ALA A 200 5.22 -6.22 6.54
C ALA A 200 6.21 -6.26 7.73
N MET A 201 6.71 -5.10 8.15
CA MET A 201 7.83 -5.00 9.09
C MET A 201 7.40 -4.69 10.53
N VAL A 202 6.20 -4.14 10.72
CA VAL A 202 5.73 -3.71 12.04
C VAL A 202 4.45 -4.45 12.45
N ILE A 203 3.40 -4.38 11.63
CA ILE A 203 2.07 -4.88 12.01
C ILE A 203 2.07 -6.41 12.10
N ILE A 204 2.43 -7.12 11.04
CA ILE A 204 2.42 -8.58 11.02
C ILE A 204 3.39 -9.19 12.05
N PRO A 205 4.66 -8.72 12.18
CA PRO A 205 5.52 -9.20 13.25
C PRO A 205 5.01 -8.88 14.66
N GLY A 206 4.36 -7.72 14.84
CA GLY A 206 3.72 -7.35 16.10
C GLY A 206 2.57 -8.29 16.45
N GLN A 207 1.67 -8.55 15.52
CA GLN A 207 0.54 -9.46 15.70
C GLN A 207 0.98 -10.90 16.04
N LYS A 208 2.06 -11.38 15.40
CA LYS A 208 2.63 -12.71 15.71
C LYS A 208 3.18 -12.86 17.12
N LYS A 209 3.47 -11.76 17.82
CA LYS A 209 3.93 -11.80 19.21
C LYS A 209 2.78 -11.88 20.22
N VAL A 210 1.56 -11.64 19.79
CA VAL A 210 0.36 -11.65 20.63
C VAL A 210 -0.34 -13.01 20.58
N VAL A 211 -0.02 -13.81 19.58
CA VAL A 211 -0.46 -15.21 19.42
C VAL A 211 0.60 -16.15 20.01
#